data_d2ebc39bcb01d7232db83e9153f95994
#
_entry.id   d2ebc39bcb01d7232db83e9153f95994
#
_cell.length_a   1.000
_cell.length_b   1.000
_cell.length_c   1.000
_cell.angle_alpha   90.00
_cell.angle_beta   90.00
_cell.angle_gamma   90.00
#
_symmetry.space_group_name_H-M   'P 1'
#
loop_
_entity.id
_entity.type
_entity.pdbx_description
1 polymer ?
#
loop_
_entity_poly.entity_id
_entity_poly.type
_entity_poly.pdbx_seq_one_letter_code
_entity_poly.pdbx_strand_id
1 'polypeptide(L)'
;MAVGIRIKLAGITQEQFDQVHDQVNPDRTPPKGLLFHASGPIDDGWGIIDFWESRADFDAFAPRIVEGMAATGIEPHAPPDIKEFPVHEMIGA
;
A
#
# COMPACT_ATOMS: atom_id res chain seq x y z
N MET A 1 11.99 -13.98 4.27
CA MET A 1 12.49 -13.38 3.02
C MET A 1 11.70 -12.12 2.71
N ALA A 2 12.38 -11.03 2.43
CA ALA A 2 11.71 -9.80 2.08
C ALA A 2 10.96 -9.92 0.76
N VAL A 3 9.86 -9.19 0.64
CA VAL A 3 9.01 -9.18 -0.55
C VAL A 3 8.75 -7.76 -1.01
N GLY A 4 8.79 -7.54 -2.32
CA GLY A 4 8.41 -6.27 -2.94
C GLY A 4 6.99 -6.39 -3.47
N ILE A 5 6.16 -5.39 -3.20
CA ILE A 5 4.75 -5.39 -3.59
C ILE A 5 4.43 -4.09 -4.31
N ARG A 6 3.91 -4.21 -5.54
CA ARG A 6 3.43 -3.10 -6.32
C ARG A 6 1.91 -3.14 -6.35
N ILE A 7 1.28 -2.03 -6.03
CA ILE A 7 -0.18 -1.94 -6.01
C ILE A 7 -0.61 -0.78 -6.90
N LYS A 8 -1.58 -1.02 -7.78
CA LYS A 8 -2.23 0.03 -8.58
C LYS A 8 -3.69 0.12 -8.18
N LEU A 9 -4.14 1.34 -7.90
CA LEU A 9 -5.51 1.63 -7.48
C LEU A 9 -6.16 2.52 -8.53
N ALA A 10 -6.96 1.91 -9.41
CA ALA A 10 -7.59 2.61 -10.53
C ALA A 10 -8.55 3.70 -10.05
N GLY A 11 -8.39 4.90 -10.59
CA GLY A 11 -9.28 6.03 -10.31
C GLY A 11 -9.07 6.72 -8.96
N ILE A 12 -8.17 6.22 -8.11
CA ILE A 12 -7.91 6.84 -6.82
C ILE A 12 -7.05 8.09 -7.01
N THR A 13 -7.46 9.19 -6.39
CA THR A 13 -6.74 10.46 -6.42
C THR A 13 -5.85 10.59 -5.19
N GLN A 14 -4.94 11.56 -5.21
CA GLN A 14 -4.10 11.86 -4.04
C GLN A 14 -4.96 12.18 -2.82
N GLU A 15 -5.99 12.99 -2.99
CA GLU A 15 -6.87 13.38 -1.89
C GLU A 15 -7.55 12.16 -1.28
N GLN A 16 -8.07 11.26 -2.12
CA GLN A 16 -8.70 10.03 -1.65
C GLN A 16 -7.71 9.11 -0.94
N PHE A 17 -6.52 8.96 -1.52
CA PHE A 17 -5.48 8.16 -0.88
C PHE A 17 -5.12 8.71 0.50
N ASP A 18 -4.96 10.03 0.61
CA ASP A 18 -4.62 10.67 1.88
C ASP A 18 -5.71 10.45 2.92
N GLN A 19 -6.99 10.50 2.52
CA GLN A 19 -8.11 10.24 3.43
C GLN A 19 -8.07 8.82 3.98
N VAL A 20 -7.84 7.83 3.12
CA VAL A 20 -7.73 6.44 3.54
C VAL A 20 -6.50 6.27 4.45
N HIS A 21 -5.38 6.86 4.06
CA HIS A 21 -4.13 6.75 4.80
C HIS A 21 -4.26 7.36 6.21
N ASP A 22 -5.00 8.45 6.35
CA ASP A 22 -5.25 9.07 7.65
C ASP A 22 -6.07 8.16 8.58
N GLN A 23 -6.93 7.30 8.03
CA GLN A 23 -7.66 6.32 8.81
C GLN A 23 -6.78 5.14 9.20
N VAL A 24 -5.90 4.71 8.30
CA VAL A 24 -5.09 3.50 8.48
C VAL A 24 -3.85 3.77 9.33
N ASN A 25 -3.20 4.90 9.09
CA ASN A 25 -1.91 5.22 9.72
C ASN A 25 -1.76 6.73 9.90
N PRO A 26 -2.55 7.35 10.79
CA PRO A 26 -2.55 8.81 10.97
C PRO A 26 -1.19 9.36 11.39
N ASP A 27 -0.42 8.58 12.14
CA ASP A 27 0.88 9.01 12.65
C ASP A 27 2.02 8.81 11.66
N ARG A 28 1.75 8.19 10.51
CA ARG A 28 2.76 7.85 9.50
C ARG A 28 3.90 6.99 10.09
N THR A 29 3.56 6.15 11.09
CA THR A 29 4.51 5.24 11.71
C THR A 29 4.57 3.95 10.92
N PRO A 30 5.76 3.43 10.57
CA PRO A 30 5.83 2.18 9.81
C PRO A 30 5.19 1.03 10.58
N PRO A 31 4.25 0.29 9.96
CA PRO A 31 3.72 -0.92 10.60
C PRO A 31 4.79 -1.99 10.69
N LYS A 32 4.54 -2.99 11.55
CA LYS A 32 5.49 -4.08 11.75
C LYS A 32 5.85 -4.74 10.43
N GLY A 33 7.15 -4.83 10.17
CA GLY A 33 7.67 -5.51 8.99
C GLY A 33 7.79 -4.65 7.74
N LEU A 34 7.28 -3.42 7.75
CA LEU A 34 7.43 -2.53 6.60
C LEU A 34 8.84 -1.97 6.57
N LEU A 35 9.55 -2.24 5.47
CA LEU A 35 10.91 -1.75 5.26
C LEU A 35 10.93 -0.41 4.51
N PHE A 36 10.02 -0.24 3.55
CA PHE A 36 9.98 0.95 2.73
C PHE A 36 8.62 1.07 2.05
N HIS A 37 8.09 2.28 1.98
CA HIS A 37 6.83 2.58 1.31
C HIS A 37 7.00 3.86 0.50
N ALA A 38 6.53 3.83 -0.75
CA ALA A 38 6.44 5.01 -1.58
C ALA A 38 5.13 4.95 -2.37
N SER A 39 4.53 6.12 -2.62
CA SER A 39 3.32 6.19 -3.41
C SER A 39 3.27 7.48 -4.20
N GLY A 40 2.50 7.47 -5.28
CA GLY A 40 2.34 8.64 -6.14
C GLY A 40 1.32 8.41 -7.24
N PRO A 41 1.00 9.47 -7.99
CA PRO A 41 0.03 9.34 -9.09
C PRO A 41 0.61 8.54 -10.25
N ILE A 42 -0.27 7.76 -10.87
CA ILE A 42 -0.01 7.06 -12.13
C ILE A 42 -1.07 7.47 -13.14
N ASP A 43 -0.94 7.06 -14.40
CA ASP A 43 -1.79 7.55 -15.49
C ASP A 43 -3.29 7.43 -15.21
N ASP A 44 -3.72 6.35 -14.57
CA ASP A 44 -5.13 6.05 -14.36
C ASP A 44 -5.52 5.93 -12.87
N GLY A 45 -4.71 6.47 -11.98
CA GLY A 45 -5.02 6.38 -10.56
C GLY A 45 -3.83 6.63 -9.65
N TRP A 46 -3.62 5.73 -8.68
CA TRP A 46 -2.60 5.85 -7.65
C TRP A 46 -1.74 4.60 -7.58
N GLY A 47 -0.43 4.78 -7.52
CA GLY A 47 0.53 3.69 -7.44
C GLY A 47 1.21 3.63 -6.08
N ILE A 48 1.49 2.41 -5.62
CA ILE A 48 2.16 2.15 -4.35
C ILE A 48 3.24 1.12 -4.58
N ILE A 49 4.40 1.33 -3.96
CA ILE A 49 5.47 0.34 -3.90
C ILE A 49 5.85 0.14 -2.44
N ASP A 50 5.76 -1.11 -1.98
CA ASP A 50 6.12 -1.46 -0.61
C ASP A 50 7.18 -2.55 -0.62
N PHE A 51 8.06 -2.50 0.37
CA PHE A 51 8.96 -3.60 0.69
C PHE A 51 8.69 -4.01 2.13
N TRP A 52 8.43 -5.32 2.31
CA TRP A 52 8.09 -5.89 3.62
C TRP A 52 9.11 -6.98 3.98
N GLU A 53 9.34 -7.16 5.28
CA GLU A 53 10.24 -8.23 5.76
C GLU A 53 9.72 -9.60 5.35
N SER A 54 8.39 -9.77 5.30
CA SER A 54 7.75 -11.01 4.87
C SER A 54 6.37 -10.73 4.30
N ARG A 55 5.85 -11.66 3.50
CA ARG A 55 4.47 -11.59 3.02
C ARG A 55 3.48 -11.66 4.19
N ALA A 56 3.81 -12.42 5.23
CA ALA A 56 2.95 -12.54 6.41
C ALA A 56 2.74 -11.19 7.11
N ASP A 57 3.77 -10.34 7.15
CA ASP A 57 3.65 -9.01 7.74
C ASP A 57 2.71 -8.13 6.91
N PHE A 58 2.78 -8.20 5.59
CA PHE A 58 1.85 -7.51 4.72
C PHE A 58 0.42 -8.02 4.93
N ASP A 59 0.24 -9.34 4.98
CA ASP A 59 -1.08 -9.95 5.17
C ASP A 59 -1.71 -9.56 6.51
N ALA A 60 -0.90 -9.37 7.53
CA ALA A 60 -1.37 -8.92 8.84
C ALA A 60 -1.83 -7.45 8.81
N PHE A 61 -1.23 -6.64 7.95
CA PHE A 61 -1.57 -5.23 7.82
C PHE A 61 -2.75 -4.98 6.87
N ALA A 62 -2.90 -5.79 5.84
CA ALA A 62 -3.89 -5.59 4.77
C ALA A 62 -5.33 -5.36 5.28
N PRO A 63 -5.83 -6.07 6.31
CA PRO A 63 -7.19 -5.82 6.82
C PRO A 63 -7.40 -4.38 7.29
N ARG A 64 -6.37 -3.71 7.78
CA ARG A 64 -6.48 -2.31 8.20
C ARG A 64 -6.72 -1.38 7.02
N ILE A 65 -6.16 -1.70 5.86
CA ILE A 65 -6.40 -0.94 4.64
C ILE A 65 -7.87 -1.10 4.22
N VAL A 66 -8.38 -2.32 4.26
CA VAL A 66 -9.79 -2.60 3.94
C VAL A 66 -10.72 -1.83 4.88
N GLU A 67 -10.43 -1.82 6.19
CA GLU A 67 -11.20 -1.06 7.17
C GLU A 67 -11.15 0.44 6.89
N GLY A 68 -9.99 0.97 6.52
CA GLY A 68 -9.84 2.39 6.18
C GLY A 68 -10.65 2.78 4.95
N MET A 69 -10.66 1.92 3.93
CA MET A 69 -11.47 2.15 2.74
C MET A 69 -12.96 2.10 3.07
N ALA A 70 -13.39 1.14 3.88
CA ALA A 70 -14.77 1.04 4.32
C ALA A 70 -15.20 2.27 5.13
N ALA A 71 -14.35 2.76 6.02
CA ALA A 71 -14.64 3.91 6.85
C ALA A 71 -14.79 5.21 6.05
N THR A 72 -14.07 5.34 4.94
CA THR A 72 -14.10 6.54 4.08
C THR A 72 -15.11 6.43 2.94
N GLY A 73 -15.56 5.21 2.63
CA GLY A 73 -16.41 4.95 1.45
C GLY A 73 -15.67 5.06 0.14
N ILE A 74 -14.35 5.13 0.17
CA ILE A 74 -13.53 5.27 -1.04
C ILE A 74 -13.16 3.88 -1.55
N GLU A 75 -13.40 3.64 -2.86
CA GLU A 75 -13.01 2.39 -3.51
C GLU A 75 -12.43 2.67 -4.89
N PRO A 76 -11.46 1.86 -5.34
CA PRO A 76 -10.96 1.99 -6.70
C PRO A 76 -12.02 1.56 -7.72
N HIS A 77 -11.88 2.00 -8.97
CA HIS A 77 -12.81 1.68 -10.06
C HIS A 77 -12.72 0.21 -10.50
N ALA A 78 -11.67 -0.49 -10.10
CA ALA A 78 -11.46 -1.90 -10.38
C ALA A 78 -10.75 -2.53 -9.19
N PRO A 79 -10.74 -3.86 -9.06
CA PRO A 79 -9.97 -4.52 -8.00
C PRO A 79 -8.50 -4.07 -8.02
N PRO A 80 -7.84 -3.90 -6.87
CA PRO A 80 -6.43 -3.51 -6.84
C PRO A 80 -5.57 -4.47 -7.67
N ASP A 81 -4.70 -3.90 -8.50
CA ASP A 81 -3.74 -4.69 -9.28
C ASP A 81 -2.47 -4.85 -8.45
N ILE A 82 -2.30 -6.03 -7.85
CA ILE A 82 -1.20 -6.32 -6.94
C ILE A 82 -0.24 -7.30 -7.60
N LYS A 83 1.03 -6.90 -7.71
CA LYS A 83 2.11 -7.76 -8.19
C LYS A 83 3.18 -7.85 -7.12
N GLU A 84 3.77 -9.02 -6.94
CA GLU A 84 4.80 -9.20 -5.94
C GLU A 84 5.97 -10.01 -6.46
N PHE A 85 7.12 -9.85 -5.82
CA PHE A 85 8.31 -10.63 -6.12
C PHE A 85 9.14 -10.79 -4.85
N PRO A 86 9.84 -11.93 -4.70
CA PRO A 86 10.79 -12.07 -3.58
C PRO A 86 11.99 -11.16 -3.84
N VAL A 87 12.43 -10.45 -2.80
CA VAL A 87 13.57 -9.56 -2.93
C VAL A 87 14.85 -10.38 -2.94
N HIS A 88 15.63 -10.24 -4.01
CA HIS A 88 16.96 -10.84 -4.11
C HIS A 88 18.02 -9.90 -3.54
N GLU A 89 17.89 -8.62 -3.84
CA GLU A 89 18.85 -7.61 -3.44
C GLU A 89 18.14 -6.29 -3.19
N MET A 90 18.55 -5.58 -2.14
CA MET A 90 18.03 -4.25 -1.84
C MET A 90 19.21 -3.33 -1.55
N ILE A 91 19.30 -2.23 -2.30
CA ILE A 91 20.35 -1.22 -2.15
C ILE A 91 19.67 0.11 -1.93
N GLY A 92 20.12 0.84 -0.89
CA GLY A 92 19.47 2.07 -0.51
C GLY A 92 18.29 1.81 0.41
N ALA A 93 17.26 2.62 0.34
CA ALA A 93 16.05 2.66 1.18
C ALA A 93 16.17 3.62 2.36
#